data_87a0c775c4bad2f6ce00268ed5b9639f
#
_entry.id   87a0c775c4bad2f6ce00268ed5b9639f
#
_cell.length_a   1.000
_cell.length_b   1.000
_cell.length_c   1.000
_cell.angle_alpha   90.00
_cell.angle_beta   90.00
_cell.angle_gamma   90.00
#
_symmetry.space_group_name_H-M   'P 1'
#
loop_
_entity.id
_entity.type
_entity.pdbx_description
1 polymer ?
#
loop_
_entity_poly.entity_id
_entity_poly.type
_entity_poly.pdbx_seq_one_letter_code
_entity_poly.pdbx_strand_id
1 'polypeptide(L)'
;MHVPEQQAIISGVGQSAAGRRLGRSGLDLTLEAVLAAIEDAGLDRHDIDGISSWPGFKPDSPGFSPVSIGQLKDSLGLDLNWYNAGIEATQMSGVLNACMAVASGQARHVLCFRTITETSAAVKGNRPSLIGNGPERVSGFAEYLAPFLAPSAANWIGMVATRYFHEFGATREQLAQIALNARRNAGLNPRAVYREPLTLDQYMAARMISTPLCLYDCDVPIDGSIAVIVSHKDTAPDLKSIPIRVEAISGGLHTRDTWDQMDDLTRYAAEGCGRQLWNRTDLKPADVDIAQLYDGFSFLTWLWLEGLGFCGRGEAPAFVGDGSRIALDGALPLSTGGGQLSGGRLHGMIHVVEAVQQLRGTCGARQVKGDPRVAAVSNGGGPIAGAMLLARE
;
A
#
# COMPACT_ATOMS: atom_id res chain seq x y z
N MET A 1 23.33 13.13 -9.93
CA MET A 1 23.56 11.65 -9.80
C MET A 1 22.65 10.98 -10.80
N HIS A 2 23.08 9.93 -11.51
CA HIS A 2 22.18 9.18 -12.38
C HIS A 2 21.24 8.35 -11.49
N VAL A 3 19.92 8.56 -11.59
CA VAL A 3 18.88 7.88 -10.82
C VAL A 3 18.09 7.01 -11.80
N PRO A 4 18.39 5.69 -11.86
CA PRO A 4 17.85 4.81 -12.90
C PRO A 4 16.33 4.78 -12.96
N GLU A 5 15.66 4.78 -11.82
CA GLU A 5 14.20 4.72 -11.72
C GLU A 5 13.48 5.90 -12.39
N GLN A 6 14.17 7.02 -12.62
CA GLN A 6 13.64 8.16 -13.41
C GLN A 6 13.47 7.86 -14.90
N GLN A 7 13.89 6.66 -15.35
CA GLN A 7 13.53 6.15 -16.68
C GLN A 7 12.14 5.51 -16.70
N ALA A 8 11.53 5.31 -15.52
CA ALA A 8 10.21 4.70 -15.38
C ALA A 8 9.10 5.75 -15.21
N ILE A 9 7.96 5.45 -15.78
CA ILE A 9 6.69 6.18 -15.60
C ILE A 9 5.58 5.21 -15.22
N ILE A 10 4.59 5.67 -14.50
CA ILE A 10 3.31 4.95 -14.34
C ILE A 10 2.42 5.37 -15.51
N SER A 11 2.21 4.45 -16.42
CA SER A 11 1.46 4.68 -17.66
C SER A 11 -0.01 4.36 -17.56
N GLY A 12 -0.39 3.33 -16.76
CA GLY A 12 -1.77 2.91 -16.60
C GLY A 12 -2.08 2.44 -15.20
N VAL A 13 -3.32 2.62 -14.77
CA VAL A 13 -3.84 2.15 -13.49
C VAL A 13 -5.24 1.55 -13.67
N GLY A 14 -5.54 0.46 -12.97
CA GLY A 14 -6.83 -0.19 -13.04
C GLY A 14 -7.21 -0.86 -11.73
N GLN A 15 -8.51 -0.97 -11.48
CA GLN A 15 -9.07 -1.62 -10.30
C GLN A 15 -10.35 -2.34 -10.68
N SER A 16 -10.49 -3.57 -10.20
CA SER A 16 -11.73 -4.35 -10.32
C SER A 16 -12.82 -3.81 -9.38
N ALA A 17 -14.00 -4.41 -9.45
CA ALA A 17 -14.95 -4.36 -8.35
C ALA A 17 -14.22 -4.76 -7.06
N ALA A 18 -14.50 -4.03 -5.97
CA ALA A 18 -13.96 -4.29 -4.64
C ALA A 18 -15.08 -4.33 -3.61
N GLY A 19 -15.04 -5.30 -2.69
CA GLY A 19 -16.10 -5.45 -1.71
C GLY A 19 -15.91 -6.68 -0.84
N ARG A 20 -16.87 -6.93 0.03
CA ARG A 20 -16.85 -8.10 0.89
C ARG A 20 -17.70 -9.23 0.29
N ARG A 21 -17.12 -10.43 0.22
CA ARG A 21 -17.81 -11.67 -0.21
C ARG A 21 -18.39 -11.55 -1.62
N LEU A 22 -17.59 -11.06 -2.56
CA LEU A 22 -18.03 -10.90 -3.96
C LEU A 22 -18.36 -12.22 -4.64
N GLY A 23 -17.78 -13.35 -4.16
CA GLY A 23 -18.02 -14.67 -4.75
C GLY A 23 -17.42 -14.86 -6.13
N ARG A 24 -16.64 -13.91 -6.62
CA ARG A 24 -15.94 -13.96 -7.92
C ARG A 24 -14.60 -14.68 -7.79
N SER A 25 -14.13 -15.27 -8.89
CA SER A 25 -12.80 -15.87 -8.93
C SER A 25 -11.70 -14.80 -8.87
N GLY A 26 -10.54 -15.15 -8.29
CA GLY A 26 -9.40 -14.23 -8.27
C GLY A 26 -8.95 -13.85 -9.68
N LEU A 27 -8.95 -14.80 -10.62
CA LEU A 27 -8.58 -14.54 -12.02
C LEU A 27 -9.53 -13.55 -12.70
N ASP A 28 -10.84 -13.69 -12.51
CA ASP A 28 -11.85 -12.78 -13.06
C ASP A 28 -11.65 -11.34 -12.55
N LEU A 29 -11.43 -11.17 -11.24
CA LEU A 29 -11.11 -9.86 -10.66
C LEU A 29 -9.77 -9.32 -11.18
N THR A 30 -8.76 -10.19 -11.36
CA THR A 30 -7.46 -9.77 -11.89
C THR A 30 -7.59 -9.27 -13.33
N LEU A 31 -8.29 -10.02 -14.19
CA LEU A 31 -8.50 -9.63 -15.58
C LEU A 31 -9.24 -8.30 -15.70
N GLU A 32 -10.27 -8.06 -14.87
CA GLU A 32 -10.98 -6.76 -14.83
C GLU A 32 -10.03 -5.59 -14.51
N ALA A 33 -9.20 -5.74 -13.46
CA ALA A 33 -8.26 -4.69 -13.08
C ALA A 33 -7.17 -4.46 -14.13
N VAL A 34 -6.63 -5.53 -14.69
CA VAL A 34 -5.54 -5.51 -15.67
C VAL A 34 -5.99 -4.90 -17.00
N LEU A 35 -7.15 -5.32 -17.49
CA LEU A 35 -7.70 -4.77 -18.75
C LEU A 35 -8.03 -3.29 -18.59
N ALA A 36 -8.53 -2.88 -17.42
CA ALA A 36 -8.74 -1.45 -17.12
C ALA A 36 -7.42 -0.66 -17.10
N ALA A 37 -6.32 -1.24 -16.59
CA ALA A 37 -5.01 -0.57 -16.60
C ALA A 37 -4.41 -0.45 -18.00
N ILE A 38 -4.58 -1.49 -18.83
CA ILE A 38 -4.16 -1.50 -20.24
C ILE A 38 -4.94 -0.44 -21.03
N GLU A 39 -6.27 -0.39 -20.85
CA GLU A 39 -7.12 0.62 -21.47
C GLU A 39 -6.77 2.05 -21.02
N ASP A 40 -6.50 2.25 -19.73
CA ASP A 40 -6.09 3.53 -19.17
C ASP A 40 -4.78 4.01 -19.79
N ALA A 41 -3.82 3.12 -19.99
CA ALA A 41 -2.56 3.42 -20.67
C ALA A 41 -2.74 3.68 -22.18
N GLY A 42 -3.78 3.11 -22.79
CA GLY A 42 -3.97 3.12 -24.25
C GLY A 42 -3.06 2.12 -24.99
N LEU A 43 -2.62 1.07 -24.29
CA LEU A 43 -1.78 0.02 -24.84
C LEU A 43 -2.63 -1.12 -25.42
N ASP A 44 -2.04 -1.91 -26.34
CA ASP A 44 -2.52 -3.26 -26.62
C ASP A 44 -1.98 -4.23 -25.57
N ARG A 45 -2.71 -5.32 -25.30
CA ARG A 45 -2.24 -6.33 -24.35
C ARG A 45 -0.88 -6.92 -24.74
N HIS A 46 -0.59 -7.02 -26.04
CA HIS A 46 0.67 -7.55 -26.57
C HIS A 46 1.87 -6.60 -26.41
N ASP A 47 1.63 -5.34 -26.00
CA ASP A 47 2.70 -4.43 -25.62
C ASP A 47 3.27 -4.79 -24.25
N ILE A 48 2.53 -5.56 -23.42
CA ILE A 48 2.97 -5.99 -22.10
C ILE A 48 4.01 -7.10 -22.25
N ASP A 49 5.25 -6.81 -21.94
CA ASP A 49 6.40 -7.70 -22.04
C ASP A 49 7.02 -8.05 -20.66
N GLY A 50 6.42 -7.55 -19.58
CA GLY A 50 6.79 -7.89 -18.21
C GLY A 50 5.58 -8.01 -17.28
N ILE A 51 5.66 -8.91 -16.30
CA ILE A 51 4.67 -9.03 -15.22
C ILE A 51 5.37 -9.08 -13.85
N SER A 52 4.84 -8.34 -12.88
CA SER A 52 5.29 -8.38 -11.50
C SER A 52 4.12 -8.51 -10.53
N SER A 53 4.30 -9.30 -9.48
CA SER A 53 3.32 -9.41 -8.40
C SER A 53 4.00 -9.64 -7.06
N TRP A 54 3.32 -9.27 -6.00
CA TRP A 54 3.70 -9.59 -4.62
C TRP A 54 2.47 -10.20 -3.92
N PRO A 55 2.63 -11.25 -3.17
CA PRO A 55 3.82 -12.10 -2.90
C PRO A 55 4.02 -13.21 -3.94
N GLY A 56 3.35 -13.17 -5.08
CA GLY A 56 3.20 -14.28 -5.99
C GLY A 56 2.05 -15.21 -5.57
N PHE A 57 1.91 -16.35 -6.26
CA PHE A 57 0.84 -17.32 -5.98
C PHE A 57 1.05 -18.03 -4.64
N LYS A 58 0.02 -18.05 -3.80
CA LYS A 58 0.03 -18.63 -2.45
C LYS A 58 -1.12 -19.63 -2.28
N PRO A 59 -0.96 -20.89 -2.72
CA PRO A 59 -2.02 -21.90 -2.60
C PRO A 59 -2.32 -22.30 -1.17
N ASP A 60 -1.32 -22.20 -0.28
CA ASP A 60 -1.39 -22.48 1.15
C ASP A 60 -2.10 -21.40 1.97
N SER A 61 -2.34 -20.23 1.36
CA SER A 61 -3.06 -19.12 1.99
C SER A 61 -4.27 -18.71 1.16
N PRO A 62 -5.40 -19.45 1.26
CA PRO A 62 -6.57 -19.24 0.41
C PRO A 62 -7.07 -17.80 0.45
N GLY A 63 -7.23 -17.22 -0.74
CA GLY A 63 -7.70 -15.84 -0.91
C GLY A 63 -6.63 -14.76 -0.71
N PHE A 64 -5.47 -15.09 -0.15
CA PHE A 64 -4.41 -14.08 0.08
C PHE A 64 -3.71 -13.67 -1.23
N SER A 65 -3.35 -14.63 -2.08
CA SER A 65 -2.79 -14.39 -3.43
C SER A 65 -3.20 -15.51 -4.37
N PRO A 66 -4.43 -15.45 -4.90
CA PRO A 66 -5.07 -16.59 -5.58
C PRO A 66 -4.69 -16.75 -7.03
N VAL A 67 -3.91 -15.84 -7.63
CA VAL A 67 -3.59 -15.82 -9.06
C VAL A 67 -2.08 -15.83 -9.28
N SER A 68 -1.61 -16.75 -10.10
CA SER A 68 -0.21 -16.81 -10.51
C SER A 68 0.07 -15.95 -11.74
N ILE A 69 1.34 -15.56 -11.92
CA ILE A 69 1.80 -14.87 -13.14
C ILE A 69 1.53 -15.74 -14.37
N GLY A 70 1.76 -17.07 -14.29
CA GLY A 70 1.52 -17.99 -15.38
C GLY A 70 0.05 -18.01 -15.81
N GLN A 71 -0.89 -18.09 -14.86
CA GLN A 71 -2.33 -18.03 -15.17
C GLN A 71 -2.71 -16.72 -15.89
N LEU A 72 -2.19 -15.59 -15.43
CA LEU A 72 -2.48 -14.29 -16.05
C LEU A 72 -1.85 -14.20 -17.45
N LYS A 73 -0.56 -14.58 -17.58
CA LYS A 73 0.15 -14.65 -18.86
C LYS A 73 -0.64 -15.46 -19.90
N ASP A 74 -1.04 -16.68 -19.53
CA ASP A 74 -1.76 -17.58 -20.42
C ASP A 74 -3.15 -17.03 -20.79
N SER A 75 -3.86 -16.44 -19.81
CA SER A 75 -5.21 -15.88 -20.06
C SER A 75 -5.19 -14.67 -20.99
N LEU A 76 -4.12 -13.91 -20.99
CA LEU A 76 -3.94 -12.75 -21.87
C LEU A 76 -3.19 -13.07 -23.18
N GLY A 77 -2.58 -14.25 -23.29
CA GLY A 77 -1.79 -14.67 -24.44
C GLY A 77 -0.51 -13.83 -24.60
N LEU A 78 0.20 -13.54 -23.47
CA LEU A 78 1.38 -12.68 -23.48
C LEU A 78 2.67 -13.44 -23.77
N ASP A 79 3.61 -12.74 -24.37
CA ASP A 79 5.00 -13.18 -24.48
C ASP A 79 5.88 -12.25 -23.61
N LEU A 80 6.53 -12.83 -22.59
CA LEU A 80 7.20 -12.04 -21.56
C LEU A 80 8.72 -12.11 -21.69
N ASN A 81 9.35 -10.94 -21.69
CA ASN A 81 10.80 -10.80 -21.56
C ASN A 81 11.24 -10.86 -20.10
N TRP A 82 10.34 -10.47 -19.16
CA TRP A 82 10.67 -10.38 -17.75
C TRP A 82 9.48 -10.70 -16.85
N TYR A 83 9.74 -11.30 -15.71
CA TYR A 83 8.74 -11.44 -14.64
C TYR A 83 9.38 -11.50 -13.26
N ASN A 84 8.59 -11.12 -12.23
CA ASN A 84 9.00 -11.19 -10.83
C ASN A 84 7.84 -11.50 -9.90
N ALA A 85 8.07 -12.37 -8.93
CA ALA A 85 7.11 -12.71 -7.88
C ALA A 85 7.87 -12.92 -6.56
N GLY A 86 8.29 -11.82 -5.93
CA GLY A 86 9.02 -11.84 -4.67
C GLY A 86 8.12 -11.91 -3.45
N ILE A 87 8.56 -12.59 -2.38
CA ILE A 87 7.80 -12.73 -1.13
C ILE A 87 8.46 -12.02 0.05
N GLU A 88 9.78 -12.01 0.15
CA GLU A 88 10.55 -11.43 1.26
C GLU A 88 10.87 -9.96 1.00
N ALA A 89 9.83 -9.16 0.78
CA ALA A 89 9.97 -7.75 0.51
C ALA A 89 8.66 -7.02 0.88
N THR A 90 8.64 -5.69 0.75
CA THR A 90 7.42 -4.94 0.97
C THR A 90 6.37 -5.29 -0.08
N GLN A 91 5.11 -5.09 0.26
CA GLN A 91 4.01 -5.39 -0.65
C GLN A 91 4.06 -4.55 -1.94
N MET A 92 4.78 -3.44 -1.96
CA MET A 92 5.00 -2.58 -3.13
C MET A 92 6.22 -3.03 -3.99
N SER A 93 6.97 -4.04 -3.55
CA SER A 93 8.18 -4.51 -4.26
C SER A 93 7.91 -4.89 -5.71
N GLY A 94 6.70 -5.35 -6.03
CA GLY A 94 6.30 -5.61 -7.41
C GLY A 94 6.45 -4.39 -8.31
N VAL A 95 6.03 -3.21 -7.82
CA VAL A 95 6.15 -1.94 -8.56
C VAL A 95 7.58 -1.43 -8.55
N LEU A 96 8.28 -1.49 -7.39
CA LEU A 96 9.67 -1.03 -7.28
C LEU A 96 10.60 -1.83 -8.20
N ASN A 97 10.43 -3.16 -8.25
CA ASN A 97 11.21 -4.03 -9.13
C ASN A 97 10.87 -3.79 -10.63
N ALA A 98 9.62 -3.51 -10.94
CA ALA A 98 9.20 -3.15 -12.29
C ALA A 98 9.89 -1.85 -12.77
N CYS A 99 10.00 -0.84 -11.91
CA CYS A 99 10.74 0.38 -12.23
C CYS A 99 12.21 0.07 -12.59
N MET A 100 12.85 -0.83 -11.87
CA MET A 100 14.23 -1.22 -12.15
C MET A 100 14.35 -2.09 -13.40
N ALA A 101 13.41 -2.98 -13.66
CA ALA A 101 13.38 -3.80 -14.89
C ALA A 101 13.25 -2.92 -16.14
N VAL A 102 12.36 -1.94 -16.09
CA VAL A 102 12.17 -0.96 -17.15
C VAL A 102 13.43 -0.08 -17.31
N ALA A 103 13.98 0.43 -16.22
CA ALA A 103 15.16 1.27 -16.23
C ALA A 103 16.42 0.56 -16.77
N SER A 104 16.49 -0.76 -16.61
CA SER A 104 17.59 -1.60 -17.13
C SER A 104 17.36 -2.14 -18.54
N GLY A 105 16.19 -1.85 -19.15
CA GLY A 105 15.83 -2.31 -20.49
C GLY A 105 15.46 -3.80 -20.58
N GLN A 106 15.18 -4.47 -19.46
CA GLN A 106 14.72 -5.87 -19.45
C GLN A 106 13.26 -6.02 -19.89
N ALA A 107 12.46 -4.97 -19.70
CA ALA A 107 11.10 -4.88 -20.20
C ALA A 107 10.77 -3.43 -20.57
N ARG A 108 9.80 -3.24 -21.45
CA ARG A 108 9.32 -1.92 -21.88
C ARG A 108 8.05 -1.52 -21.14
N HIS A 109 7.14 -2.48 -20.91
CA HIS A 109 5.88 -2.29 -20.20
C HIS A 109 5.66 -3.44 -19.22
N VAL A 110 5.77 -3.14 -17.93
CA VAL A 110 5.60 -4.13 -16.86
C VAL A 110 4.25 -3.95 -16.19
N LEU A 111 3.42 -4.98 -16.26
CA LEU A 111 2.16 -5.08 -15.57
C LEU A 111 2.37 -5.56 -14.14
N CYS A 112 2.03 -4.73 -13.16
CA CYS A 112 2.05 -5.06 -11.74
C CYS A 112 0.63 -5.28 -11.24
N PHE A 113 0.35 -6.37 -10.54
CA PHE A 113 -0.99 -6.63 -10.01
C PHE A 113 -0.98 -7.18 -8.58
N ARG A 114 -2.07 -6.94 -7.88
CA ARG A 114 -2.38 -7.50 -6.56
C ARG A 114 -3.83 -7.90 -6.50
N THR A 115 -4.09 -9.19 -6.24
CA THR A 115 -5.45 -9.74 -6.12
C THR A 115 -5.62 -10.41 -4.77
N ILE A 116 -6.76 -10.21 -4.15
CA ILE A 116 -7.19 -10.88 -2.93
C ILE A 116 -8.65 -11.34 -3.05
N THR A 117 -8.99 -12.45 -2.41
CA THR A 117 -10.35 -12.99 -2.28
C THR A 117 -10.57 -13.52 -0.85
N GLU A 118 -9.99 -12.83 0.14
CA GLU A 118 -9.93 -13.31 1.53
C GLU A 118 -11.32 -13.43 2.17
N THR A 119 -12.22 -12.50 1.87
CA THR A 119 -13.56 -12.53 2.49
C THR A 119 -14.45 -13.62 1.91
N SER A 120 -14.30 -13.97 0.63
CA SER A 120 -14.94 -15.13 0.03
C SER A 120 -14.32 -16.46 0.49
N ALA A 121 -12.99 -16.50 0.65
CA ALA A 121 -12.29 -17.69 1.17
C ALA A 121 -12.68 -17.97 2.62
N ALA A 122 -12.85 -16.95 3.46
CA ALA A 122 -13.26 -17.09 4.85
C ALA A 122 -14.65 -17.72 5.00
N VAL A 123 -15.59 -17.46 4.08
CA VAL A 123 -16.93 -18.09 4.09
C VAL A 123 -16.83 -19.60 3.88
N LYS A 124 -15.85 -20.07 3.10
CA LYS A 124 -15.60 -21.49 2.87
C LYS A 124 -14.82 -22.18 3.99
N GLY A 125 -14.65 -21.54 5.14
CA GLY A 125 -13.88 -22.08 6.27
C GLY A 125 -12.36 -21.96 6.10
N ASN A 126 -11.90 -21.42 4.99
CA ASN A 126 -10.48 -21.25 4.66
C ASN A 126 -10.00 -19.87 5.09
N ARG A 127 -9.90 -19.61 6.39
CA ARG A 127 -9.36 -18.34 6.86
C ARG A 127 -7.84 -18.34 6.68
N PRO A 128 -7.27 -17.34 5.98
CA PRO A 128 -5.83 -17.21 5.87
C PRO A 128 -5.23 -17.09 7.28
N SER A 129 -4.23 -17.90 7.57
CA SER A 129 -3.42 -17.76 8.77
C SER A 129 -2.02 -17.35 8.35
N LEU A 130 -1.49 -16.27 8.91
CA LEU A 130 -0.09 -15.87 8.72
C LEU A 130 0.89 -16.89 9.33
N ILE A 131 0.40 -17.67 10.27
CA ILE A 131 1.15 -18.77 10.93
C ILE A 131 0.75 -20.11 10.31
N GLY A 132 0.19 -20.19 9.15
CA GLY A 132 -0.18 -21.43 8.46
C GLY A 132 -1.01 -22.42 9.30
N ASN A 133 -1.75 -23.30 8.66
CA ASN A 133 -2.22 -24.57 9.27
C ASN A 133 -1.04 -25.56 9.18
N GLY A 134 0.09 -25.16 9.77
CA GLY A 134 1.38 -25.79 9.56
C GLY A 134 1.57 -27.07 10.36
N PRO A 135 2.73 -27.71 10.19
CA PRO A 135 3.08 -28.99 10.82
C PRO A 135 2.97 -28.90 12.34
N GLU A 136 2.93 -30.05 12.98
CA GLU A 136 2.83 -30.24 14.43
C GLU A 136 3.90 -29.50 15.25
N ARG A 137 4.93 -28.94 14.59
CA ARG A 137 6.02 -28.17 15.20
C ARG A 137 6.06 -26.75 14.65
N VAL A 138 5.90 -25.76 15.52
CA VAL A 138 6.11 -24.34 15.24
C VAL A 138 7.60 -24.09 15.10
N SER A 139 8.02 -23.30 14.13
CA SER A 139 9.43 -22.95 13.88
C SER A 139 9.58 -21.49 13.42
N GLY A 140 10.80 -20.96 13.52
CA GLY A 140 11.14 -19.60 13.10
C GLY A 140 10.43 -18.55 13.95
N PHE A 141 10.08 -17.45 13.32
CA PHE A 141 9.41 -16.30 13.95
C PHE A 141 8.12 -16.68 14.74
N ALA A 142 7.37 -17.67 14.28
CA ALA A 142 6.16 -18.12 14.95
C ALA A 142 6.44 -18.77 16.34
N GLU A 143 7.65 -19.27 16.60
CA GLU A 143 8.03 -19.84 17.91
C GLU A 143 7.94 -18.81 19.03
N TYR A 144 8.22 -17.55 18.73
CA TYR A 144 8.18 -16.45 19.69
C TYR A 144 6.79 -15.90 19.93
N LEU A 145 5.88 -16.09 18.99
CA LEU A 145 4.52 -15.55 19.03
C LEU A 145 3.47 -16.53 19.53
N ALA A 146 3.64 -17.83 19.20
CA ALA A 146 2.68 -18.87 19.54
C ALA A 146 2.44 -19.01 21.06
N PRO A 147 3.46 -18.95 21.94
CA PRO A 147 3.25 -19.04 23.40
C PRO A 147 2.39 -17.91 23.96
N PHE A 148 2.37 -16.75 23.31
CA PHE A 148 1.59 -15.58 23.72
C PHE A 148 0.23 -15.49 23.02
N LEU A 149 -0.14 -16.49 22.22
CA LEU A 149 -1.35 -16.48 21.39
C LEU A 149 -1.45 -15.23 20.51
N ALA A 150 -0.30 -14.80 19.95
CA ALA A 150 -0.16 -13.58 19.16
C ALA A 150 -0.02 -13.88 17.64
N PRO A 151 -0.99 -14.56 16.98
CA PRO A 151 -0.86 -15.00 15.59
C PRO A 151 -1.14 -13.91 14.56
N SER A 152 -1.55 -12.72 14.98
CA SER A 152 -2.04 -11.65 14.11
C SER A 152 -1.10 -10.46 14.09
N ALA A 153 -0.96 -9.82 12.93
CA ALA A 153 -0.25 -8.55 12.80
C ALA A 153 -0.79 -7.47 13.76
N ALA A 154 -2.08 -7.51 14.10
CA ALA A 154 -2.65 -6.62 15.10
C ALA A 154 -1.99 -6.77 16.49
N ASN A 155 -1.56 -7.99 16.85
CA ASN A 155 -0.88 -8.23 18.12
C ASN A 155 0.54 -7.62 18.10
N TRP A 156 1.29 -7.85 17.02
CA TRP A 156 2.67 -7.38 16.89
C TRP A 156 2.73 -5.86 16.81
N ILE A 157 1.87 -5.26 15.99
CA ILE A 157 1.78 -3.81 15.84
C ILE A 157 1.20 -3.16 17.10
N GLY A 158 0.24 -3.82 17.76
CA GLY A 158 -0.29 -3.37 19.05
C GLY A 158 0.79 -3.28 20.13
N MET A 159 1.69 -4.27 20.20
CA MET A 159 2.85 -4.25 21.11
C MET A 159 3.75 -3.03 20.84
N VAL A 160 4.11 -2.82 19.59
CA VAL A 160 4.96 -1.69 19.15
C VAL A 160 4.26 -0.35 19.40
N ALA A 161 2.97 -0.25 19.08
CA ALA A 161 2.17 0.94 19.36
C ALA A 161 2.07 1.23 20.86
N THR A 162 1.93 0.20 21.71
CA THR A 162 1.93 0.36 23.17
C THR A 162 3.24 0.96 23.66
N ARG A 163 4.39 0.50 23.12
CA ARG A 163 5.69 1.06 23.45
C ARG A 163 5.80 2.53 23.02
N TYR A 164 5.35 2.84 21.81
CA TYR A 164 5.33 4.21 21.29
C TYR A 164 4.47 5.13 22.16
N PHE A 165 3.27 4.70 22.54
CA PHE A 165 2.36 5.46 23.42
C PHE A 165 2.99 5.75 24.77
N HIS A 166 3.67 4.74 25.35
CA HIS A 166 4.38 4.92 26.63
C HIS A 166 5.54 5.93 26.52
N GLU A 167 6.32 5.83 25.45
CA GLU A 167 7.52 6.64 25.27
C GLU A 167 7.21 8.12 24.96
N PHE A 168 6.21 8.34 24.11
CA PHE A 168 5.90 9.68 23.59
C PHE A 168 4.60 10.28 24.15
N GLY A 169 3.93 9.60 25.05
CA GLY A 169 2.69 10.10 25.67
C GLY A 169 1.52 10.21 24.70
N ALA A 170 1.52 9.42 23.61
CA ALA A 170 0.45 9.42 22.62
C ALA A 170 -0.87 8.86 23.18
N THR A 171 -1.99 9.28 22.62
CA THR A 171 -3.32 8.83 23.02
C THR A 171 -4.12 8.21 21.88
N ARG A 172 -5.18 7.45 22.24
CA ARG A 172 -6.08 6.86 21.25
C ARG A 172 -6.89 7.92 20.49
N GLU A 173 -7.22 9.04 21.11
CA GLU A 173 -7.93 10.16 20.50
C GLU A 173 -7.11 10.79 19.37
N GLN A 174 -5.79 10.87 19.56
CA GLN A 174 -4.86 11.34 18.53
C GLN A 174 -4.75 10.31 17.40
N LEU A 175 -4.65 9.00 17.72
CA LEU A 175 -4.58 7.94 16.72
C LEU A 175 -5.87 7.87 15.89
N ALA A 176 -7.02 8.11 16.53
CA ALA A 176 -8.34 8.10 15.88
C ALA A 176 -8.40 9.01 14.64
N GLN A 177 -7.65 10.13 14.64
CA GLN A 177 -7.70 11.10 13.55
C GLN A 177 -7.29 10.47 12.20
N ILE A 178 -6.42 9.46 12.19
CA ILE A 178 -6.06 8.72 10.98
C ILE A 178 -7.30 7.94 10.44
N ALA A 179 -7.97 7.18 11.30
CA ALA A 179 -9.15 6.42 10.91
C ALA A 179 -10.33 7.33 10.51
N LEU A 180 -10.54 8.42 11.25
CA LEU A 180 -11.59 9.41 10.96
C LEU A 180 -11.34 10.10 9.61
N ASN A 181 -10.09 10.49 9.33
CA ASN A 181 -9.71 11.07 8.04
C ASN A 181 -9.93 10.08 6.89
N ALA A 182 -9.44 8.85 7.02
CA ALA A 182 -9.63 7.79 6.02
C ALA A 182 -11.13 7.56 5.74
N ARG A 183 -11.96 7.49 6.79
CA ARG A 183 -13.40 7.30 6.65
C ARG A 183 -14.10 8.49 6.00
N ARG A 184 -13.76 9.73 6.34
CA ARG A 184 -14.27 10.94 5.71
C ARG A 184 -13.98 10.94 4.20
N ASN A 185 -12.74 10.64 3.81
CA ASN A 185 -12.32 10.60 2.43
C ASN A 185 -12.97 9.45 1.66
N ALA A 186 -13.14 8.27 2.29
CA ALA A 186 -13.86 7.14 1.73
C ALA A 186 -15.32 7.47 1.40
N GLY A 187 -15.98 8.33 2.18
CA GLY A 187 -17.33 8.81 1.90
C GLY A 187 -17.47 9.47 0.52
N LEU A 188 -16.38 10.06 0.01
CA LEU A 188 -16.30 10.69 -1.31
C LEU A 188 -15.84 9.74 -2.42
N ASN A 189 -15.41 8.53 -2.08
CA ASN A 189 -14.92 7.54 -3.02
C ASN A 189 -15.99 6.47 -3.30
N PRO A 190 -16.59 6.42 -4.50
CA PRO A 190 -17.63 5.42 -4.82
C PRO A 190 -17.12 3.98 -4.79
N ARG A 191 -15.79 3.76 -4.87
CA ARG A 191 -15.16 2.43 -4.83
C ARG A 191 -14.77 1.99 -3.41
N ALA A 192 -14.86 2.87 -2.41
CA ALA A 192 -14.54 2.52 -1.02
C ALA A 192 -15.61 1.61 -0.42
N VAL A 193 -15.16 0.66 0.40
CA VAL A 193 -16.05 -0.37 0.99
C VAL A 193 -16.81 0.15 2.19
N TYR A 194 -16.19 1.00 3.01
CA TYR A 194 -16.84 1.65 4.15
C TYR A 194 -16.92 3.16 3.94
N ARG A 195 -18.13 3.64 3.66
CA ARG A 195 -18.40 5.04 3.29
C ARG A 195 -19.21 5.81 4.32
N GLU A 196 -19.86 5.11 5.24
CA GLU A 196 -20.67 5.76 6.28
C GLU A 196 -19.78 6.56 7.23
N PRO A 197 -20.19 7.76 7.64
CA PRO A 197 -19.43 8.59 8.57
C PRO A 197 -19.04 7.85 9.85
N LEU A 198 -17.88 8.18 10.39
CA LEU A 198 -17.36 7.66 11.66
C LEU A 198 -17.08 8.85 12.58
N THR A 199 -17.64 8.82 13.80
CA THR A 199 -17.37 9.81 14.84
C THR A 199 -16.28 9.35 15.80
N LEU A 200 -15.69 10.30 16.54
CA LEU A 200 -14.71 9.98 17.58
C LEU A 200 -15.34 9.11 18.68
N ASP A 201 -16.56 9.37 19.09
CA ASP A 201 -17.25 8.56 20.09
C ASP A 201 -17.45 7.12 19.64
N GLN A 202 -17.82 6.92 18.37
CA GLN A 202 -17.94 5.57 17.79
C GLN A 202 -16.58 4.85 17.74
N TYR A 203 -15.49 5.59 17.39
CA TYR A 203 -14.14 5.03 17.41
C TYR A 203 -13.74 4.64 18.84
N MET A 204 -13.93 5.51 19.83
CA MET A 204 -13.56 5.24 21.23
C MET A 204 -14.35 4.10 21.85
N ALA A 205 -15.62 3.92 21.47
CA ALA A 205 -16.48 2.83 21.89
C ALA A 205 -16.26 1.52 21.13
N ALA A 206 -15.43 1.53 20.06
CA ALA A 206 -15.22 0.37 19.22
C ALA A 206 -14.52 -0.77 19.95
N ARG A 207 -14.84 -2.02 19.53
CA ARG A 207 -14.21 -3.22 20.06
C ARG A 207 -12.69 -3.17 19.88
N MET A 208 -11.96 -3.39 20.97
CA MET A 208 -10.51 -3.56 20.94
C MET A 208 -10.13 -4.86 20.21
N ILE A 209 -9.14 -4.78 19.36
CA ILE A 209 -8.56 -5.94 18.66
C ILE A 209 -7.29 -6.39 19.39
N SER A 210 -6.36 -5.47 19.61
CA SER A 210 -5.14 -5.65 20.40
C SER A 210 -4.69 -4.29 20.89
N THR A 211 -4.73 -4.04 22.19
CA THR A 211 -4.41 -2.73 22.78
C THR A 211 -3.10 -2.16 22.19
N PRO A 212 -3.06 -0.86 21.75
CA PRO A 212 -4.12 0.16 21.84
C PRO A 212 -5.09 0.18 20.64
N LEU A 213 -4.99 -0.77 19.71
CA LEU A 213 -5.69 -0.81 18.43
C LEU A 213 -7.12 -1.34 18.56
N CYS A 214 -8.10 -0.56 18.13
CA CYS A 214 -9.49 -0.98 18.00
C CYS A 214 -9.82 -1.47 16.58
N LEU A 215 -11.07 -1.84 16.35
CA LEU A 215 -11.55 -2.32 15.05
C LEU A 215 -11.26 -1.34 13.89
N TYR A 216 -11.38 -0.03 14.13
CA TYR A 216 -11.19 1.00 13.12
C TYR A 216 -9.71 1.34 12.85
N ASP A 217 -8.79 0.83 13.67
CA ASP A 217 -7.36 0.93 13.44
C ASP A 217 -6.82 -0.17 12.52
N CYS A 218 -7.65 -1.14 12.15
CA CYS A 218 -7.26 -2.27 11.32
C CYS A 218 -7.83 -2.12 9.91
N ASP A 219 -7.05 -2.52 8.92
CA ASP A 219 -7.49 -2.53 7.52
C ASP A 219 -8.69 -3.45 7.28
N VAL A 220 -9.41 -3.17 6.21
CA VAL A 220 -10.65 -3.89 5.87
C VAL A 220 -10.37 -5.03 4.91
N PRO A 221 -10.49 -6.31 5.34
CA PRO A 221 -10.40 -7.44 4.42
C PRO A 221 -11.51 -7.38 3.37
N ILE A 222 -11.15 -7.57 2.11
CA ILE A 222 -12.05 -7.53 0.96
C ILE A 222 -11.72 -8.64 -0.05
N ASP A 223 -12.53 -8.71 -1.10
CA ASP A 223 -12.20 -9.31 -2.39
C ASP A 223 -12.01 -8.18 -3.39
N GLY A 224 -11.01 -8.29 -4.24
CA GLY A 224 -10.71 -7.28 -5.25
C GLY A 224 -9.34 -7.47 -5.88
N SER A 225 -9.10 -6.72 -6.93
CA SER A 225 -7.83 -6.65 -7.63
C SER A 225 -7.50 -5.24 -8.05
N ILE A 226 -6.22 -4.97 -8.16
CA ILE A 226 -5.67 -3.68 -8.58
C ILE A 226 -4.45 -3.93 -9.46
N ALA A 227 -4.27 -3.10 -10.49
CA ALA A 227 -3.18 -3.19 -11.44
C ALA A 227 -2.55 -1.82 -11.71
N VAL A 228 -1.25 -1.84 -11.96
CA VAL A 228 -0.45 -0.67 -12.33
C VAL A 228 0.46 -1.09 -13.48
N ILE A 229 0.61 -0.26 -14.52
CA ILE A 229 1.57 -0.48 -15.58
C ILE A 229 2.72 0.51 -15.39
N VAL A 230 3.93 -0.04 -15.28
CA VAL A 230 5.19 0.70 -15.29
C VAL A 230 5.78 0.60 -16.69
N SER A 231 6.05 1.74 -17.31
CA SER A 231 6.58 1.81 -18.67
C SER A 231 7.88 2.60 -18.73
N HIS A 232 8.68 2.36 -19.78
CA HIS A 232 9.83 3.21 -20.05
C HIS A 232 9.37 4.61 -20.49
N LYS A 233 10.00 5.65 -20.00
CA LYS A 233 9.60 7.06 -20.25
C LYS A 233 9.51 7.43 -21.73
N ASP A 234 10.31 6.78 -22.60
CA ASP A 234 10.31 7.06 -24.04
C ASP A 234 8.99 6.68 -24.72
N THR A 235 8.13 5.91 -24.03
CA THR A 235 6.78 5.56 -24.51
C THR A 235 5.74 6.63 -24.19
N ALA A 236 6.09 7.65 -23.41
CA ALA A 236 5.15 8.68 -22.96
C ALA A 236 4.33 9.34 -24.08
N PRO A 237 4.91 9.65 -25.28
CA PRO A 237 4.16 10.26 -26.37
C PRO A 237 3.02 9.40 -26.94
N ASP A 238 3.10 8.08 -26.77
CA ASP A 238 2.16 7.12 -27.35
C ASP A 238 1.03 6.74 -26.37
N LEU A 239 1.07 7.24 -25.14
CA LEU A 239 0.12 6.90 -24.09
C LEU A 239 -1.16 7.75 -24.16
N LYS A 240 -2.29 7.13 -23.82
CA LYS A 240 -3.60 7.79 -23.75
C LYS A 240 -3.73 8.70 -22.54
N SER A 241 -3.28 8.25 -21.38
CA SER A 241 -3.38 8.98 -20.12
C SER A 241 -2.07 9.71 -19.80
N ILE A 242 -2.15 10.81 -19.06
CA ILE A 242 -0.97 11.55 -18.58
C ILE A 242 -0.05 10.59 -17.81
N PRO A 243 1.18 10.35 -18.28
CA PRO A 243 2.13 9.53 -17.56
C PRO A 243 2.59 10.23 -16.28
N ILE A 244 2.77 9.46 -15.22
CA ILE A 244 3.29 9.98 -13.96
C ILE A 244 4.71 9.47 -13.78
N ARG A 245 5.66 10.39 -13.66
CA ARG A 245 7.08 10.08 -13.54
C ARG A 245 7.36 9.45 -12.16
N VAL A 246 8.19 8.42 -12.16
CA VAL A 246 8.80 7.89 -10.94
C VAL A 246 10.01 8.76 -10.62
N GLU A 247 9.92 9.58 -9.59
CA GLU A 247 10.99 10.49 -9.19
C GLU A 247 12.09 9.77 -8.41
N ALA A 248 11.69 8.97 -7.44
CA ALA A 248 12.60 8.17 -6.63
C ALA A 248 11.88 6.94 -6.07
N ILE A 249 12.64 5.86 -5.84
CA ILE A 249 12.17 4.68 -5.12
C ILE A 249 13.15 4.29 -4.03
N SER A 250 12.65 3.65 -2.98
CA SER A 250 13.47 3.16 -1.89
C SER A 250 12.88 1.90 -1.26
N GLY A 251 13.73 1.03 -0.78
CA GLY A 251 13.37 -0.10 0.08
C GLY A 251 14.17 -0.05 1.38
N GLY A 252 13.61 -0.55 2.45
CA GLY A 252 14.26 -0.61 3.75
C GLY A 252 14.00 -1.94 4.45
N LEU A 253 15.05 -2.44 5.10
CA LEU A 253 14.98 -3.57 6.02
C LEU A 253 15.55 -3.12 7.36
N HIS A 254 14.86 -3.42 8.45
CA HIS A 254 15.38 -3.18 9.80
C HIS A 254 16.46 -4.22 10.15
N THR A 255 17.16 -4.04 11.27
CA THR A 255 18.16 -5.01 11.80
C THR A 255 17.56 -6.39 12.03
N ARG A 256 16.25 -6.47 12.27
CA ARG A 256 15.47 -7.70 12.35
C ARG A 256 14.26 -7.59 11.41
N ASP A 257 13.91 -8.70 10.80
CA ASP A 257 12.77 -8.82 9.88
C ASP A 257 11.44 -9.13 10.59
N THR A 258 11.43 -9.08 11.93
CA THR A 258 10.27 -9.37 12.77
C THR A 258 9.92 -8.21 13.70
N TRP A 259 8.64 -8.07 14.02
CA TRP A 259 8.12 -7.00 14.87
C TRP A 259 8.51 -7.11 16.35
N ASP A 260 8.70 -8.34 16.83
CA ASP A 260 8.94 -8.67 18.24
C ASP A 260 10.42 -8.73 18.62
N GLN A 261 11.33 -8.68 17.64
CA GLN A 261 12.77 -8.83 17.88
C GLN A 261 13.58 -7.60 17.43
N MET A 262 12.93 -6.46 17.24
CA MET A 262 13.61 -5.21 16.96
C MET A 262 14.36 -4.71 18.20
N ASP A 263 15.59 -4.23 18.03
CA ASP A 263 16.44 -3.73 19.12
C ASP A 263 15.82 -2.52 19.83
N ASP A 264 15.15 -1.65 19.07
CA ASP A 264 14.35 -0.52 19.57
C ASP A 264 12.96 -0.57 18.92
N LEU A 265 11.92 -0.84 19.72
CA LEU A 265 10.53 -0.93 19.27
C LEU A 265 9.93 0.42 18.84
N THR A 266 10.71 1.50 18.85
CA THR A 266 10.31 2.82 18.36
C THR A 266 11.14 3.30 17.18
N ARG A 267 11.96 2.41 16.59
CA ARG A 267 12.71 2.64 15.35
C ARG A 267 12.33 1.61 14.30
N TYR A 268 12.18 2.07 13.07
CA TYR A 268 11.55 1.30 12.03
C TYR A 268 12.31 1.38 10.71
N ALA A 269 12.12 0.39 9.84
CA ALA A 269 12.68 0.41 8.48
C ALA A 269 12.26 1.64 7.67
N ALA A 270 11.11 2.25 8.00
CA ALA A 270 10.62 3.49 7.38
C ALA A 270 11.63 4.63 7.47
N GLU A 271 12.38 4.78 8.59
CA GLU A 271 13.40 5.83 8.76
C GLU A 271 14.55 5.67 7.74
N GLY A 272 15.06 4.43 7.62
CA GLY A 272 16.13 4.11 6.65
C GLY A 272 15.66 4.26 5.21
N CYS A 273 14.43 3.80 4.94
CA CYS A 273 13.78 3.90 3.64
C CYS A 273 13.59 5.38 3.24
N GLY A 274 13.05 6.21 4.12
CA GLY A 274 12.86 7.65 3.86
C GLY A 274 14.17 8.38 3.60
N ARG A 275 15.20 8.13 4.44
CA ARG A 275 16.52 8.72 4.20
C ARG A 275 17.10 8.34 2.83
N GLN A 276 16.98 7.09 2.42
CA GLN A 276 17.44 6.65 1.11
C GLN A 276 16.63 7.27 -0.03
N LEU A 277 15.31 7.40 0.15
CA LEU A 277 14.42 8.02 -0.83
C LEU A 277 14.86 9.46 -1.13
N TRP A 278 15.05 10.28 -0.10
CA TRP A 278 15.46 11.68 -0.24
C TRP A 278 16.90 11.86 -0.75
N ASN A 279 17.76 10.86 -0.62
CA ASN A 279 19.10 10.89 -1.23
C ASN A 279 19.08 10.67 -2.75
N ARG A 280 17.93 10.33 -3.34
CA ARG A 280 17.78 10.01 -4.77
C ARG A 280 17.07 11.11 -5.55
N THR A 281 16.74 12.21 -4.91
CA THR A 281 16.05 13.36 -5.51
C THR A 281 16.52 14.66 -4.88
N ASP A 282 16.34 15.76 -5.60
CA ASP A 282 16.53 17.11 -5.04
C ASP A 282 15.31 17.61 -4.26
N LEU A 283 14.16 16.92 -4.36
CA LEU A 283 12.94 17.23 -3.61
C LEU A 283 13.14 17.01 -2.11
N LYS A 284 12.32 17.70 -1.32
CA LYS A 284 12.29 17.65 0.14
C LYS A 284 10.87 17.28 0.62
N PRO A 285 10.67 16.86 1.86
CA PRO A 285 9.33 16.63 2.42
C PRO A 285 8.36 17.80 2.22
N ALA A 286 8.85 19.03 2.23
CA ALA A 286 8.05 20.23 2.02
C ALA A 286 7.53 20.42 0.57
N ASP A 287 8.09 19.71 -0.39
CA ASP A 287 7.66 19.76 -1.80
C ASP A 287 6.56 18.74 -2.11
N VAL A 288 6.16 17.93 -1.13
CA VAL A 288 5.13 16.91 -1.29
C VAL A 288 3.75 17.52 -1.11
N ASP A 289 2.92 17.45 -2.14
CA ASP A 289 1.55 17.99 -2.13
C ASP A 289 0.54 17.02 -1.52
N ILE A 290 0.75 15.72 -1.68
CA ILE A 290 -0.12 14.65 -1.17
C ILE A 290 0.69 13.46 -0.69
N ALA A 291 0.20 12.73 0.31
CA ALA A 291 0.86 11.51 0.75
C ALA A 291 -0.14 10.36 0.91
N GLN A 292 0.15 9.25 0.26
CA GLN A 292 -0.59 8.00 0.34
C GLN A 292 0.23 7.02 1.18
N LEU A 293 0.15 7.19 2.49
CA LEU A 293 0.96 6.42 3.45
C LEU A 293 0.27 5.12 3.84
N TYR A 294 1.08 4.07 4.00
CA TYR A 294 0.56 2.74 4.31
C TYR A 294 -0.19 2.72 5.65
N ASP A 295 -1.44 2.33 5.57
CA ASP A 295 -2.41 2.29 6.65
C ASP A 295 -3.05 0.90 6.81
N GLY A 296 -2.26 -0.16 6.69
CA GLY A 296 -2.69 -1.50 7.10
C GLY A 296 -3.14 -1.54 8.57
N PHE A 297 -2.59 -0.62 9.34
CA PHE A 297 -3.07 -0.18 10.66
C PHE A 297 -2.86 1.33 10.77
N SER A 298 -3.75 2.04 11.46
CA SER A 298 -3.66 3.50 11.63
C SER A 298 -2.30 3.96 12.19
N PHE A 299 -1.73 3.18 13.11
CA PHE A 299 -0.43 3.44 13.70
C PHE A 299 0.72 3.45 12.67
N LEU A 300 0.64 2.66 11.59
CA LEU A 300 1.67 2.64 10.55
C LEU A 300 1.75 3.96 9.78
N THR A 301 0.66 4.68 9.67
CA THR A 301 0.66 6.03 9.08
C THR A 301 1.53 6.99 9.90
N TRP A 302 1.51 6.91 11.23
CA TRP A 302 2.40 7.70 12.08
C TRP A 302 3.87 7.37 11.84
N LEU A 303 4.21 6.07 11.74
CA LEU A 303 5.58 5.64 11.46
C LEU A 303 6.10 6.22 10.14
N TRP A 304 5.22 6.32 9.15
CA TRP A 304 5.58 6.87 7.84
C TRP A 304 5.65 8.40 7.84
N LEU A 305 4.83 9.10 8.60
CA LEU A 305 4.97 10.55 8.77
C LEU A 305 6.36 10.91 9.32
N GLU A 306 6.82 10.16 10.31
CA GLU A 306 8.14 10.32 10.91
C GLU A 306 9.25 9.80 10.00
N GLY A 307 9.08 8.60 9.42
CA GLY A 307 10.08 7.96 8.58
C GLY A 307 10.39 8.72 7.29
N LEU A 308 9.41 9.42 6.72
CA LEU A 308 9.60 10.30 5.56
C LEU A 308 9.99 11.74 5.97
N GLY A 309 10.07 12.04 7.26
CA GLY A 309 10.53 13.33 7.74
C GLY A 309 9.52 14.48 7.58
N PHE A 310 8.22 14.18 7.50
CA PHE A 310 7.16 15.19 7.59
C PHE A 310 7.08 15.79 9.00
N CYS A 311 7.50 15.03 9.99
CA CYS A 311 7.67 15.44 11.39
C CYS A 311 8.83 14.66 12.02
N GLY A 312 9.27 15.09 13.20
CA GLY A 312 10.28 14.40 13.99
C GLY A 312 9.76 13.14 14.66
N ARG A 313 10.67 12.32 15.20
CA ARG A 313 10.35 11.10 15.95
C ARG A 313 9.50 11.43 17.18
N GLY A 314 8.38 10.73 17.36
CA GLY A 314 7.42 10.94 18.44
C GLY A 314 6.48 12.13 18.22
N GLU A 315 6.61 12.85 17.10
CA GLU A 315 5.83 14.05 16.82
C GLU A 315 4.60 13.80 15.94
N ALA A 316 4.43 12.60 15.38
CA ALA A 316 3.29 12.31 14.50
C ALA A 316 1.92 12.61 15.15
N PRO A 317 1.68 12.32 16.44
CA PRO A 317 0.43 12.70 17.11
C PRO A 317 0.16 14.20 17.11
N ALA A 318 1.18 15.02 17.39
CA ALA A 318 1.08 16.46 17.39
C ALA A 318 0.98 17.03 15.96
N PHE A 319 1.68 16.41 15.00
CA PHE A 319 1.62 16.78 13.60
C PHE A 319 0.21 16.58 13.01
N VAL A 320 -0.44 15.47 13.32
CA VAL A 320 -1.82 15.18 12.89
C VAL A 320 -2.83 16.08 13.60
N GLY A 321 -2.61 16.35 14.91
CA GLY A 321 -3.44 17.23 15.71
C GLY A 321 -4.91 16.80 15.74
N ASP A 322 -5.81 17.68 15.32
CA ASP A 322 -7.26 17.46 15.20
C ASP A 322 -7.67 16.82 13.84
N GLY A 323 -6.69 16.45 13.03
CA GLY A 323 -6.91 15.87 11.69
C GLY A 323 -7.08 16.91 10.57
N SER A 324 -7.09 18.20 10.87
CA SER A 324 -7.25 19.24 9.84
C SER A 324 -6.06 19.29 8.88
N ARG A 325 -4.84 19.10 9.38
CA ARG A 325 -3.61 19.11 8.56
C ARG A 325 -3.59 18.03 7.49
N ILE A 326 -4.19 16.87 7.78
CA ILE A 326 -4.20 15.70 6.89
C ILE A 326 -5.49 15.55 6.08
N ALA A 327 -6.44 16.49 6.22
CA ALA A 327 -7.67 16.53 5.44
C ALA A 327 -7.41 16.83 3.95
N LEU A 328 -8.40 16.63 3.07
CA LEU A 328 -8.27 16.90 1.62
C LEU A 328 -7.88 18.34 1.28
N ASP A 329 -8.21 19.28 2.16
CA ASP A 329 -7.87 20.70 2.07
C ASP A 329 -6.80 21.13 3.08
N GLY A 330 -6.18 20.16 3.75
CA GLY A 330 -5.10 20.35 4.71
C GLY A 330 -3.74 20.57 4.05
N ALA A 331 -2.73 20.81 4.87
CA ALA A 331 -1.36 21.07 4.41
C ALA A 331 -0.67 19.81 3.84
N LEU A 332 -1.05 18.61 4.27
CA LEU A 332 -0.57 17.32 3.74
C LEU A 332 -1.74 16.32 3.68
N PRO A 333 -2.55 16.34 2.61
CA PRO A 333 -3.66 15.40 2.46
C PRO A 333 -3.19 13.95 2.49
N LEU A 334 -3.78 13.13 3.39
CA LEU A 334 -3.48 11.71 3.54
C LEU A 334 -4.67 10.84 3.16
N SER A 335 -4.40 9.63 2.65
CA SER A 335 -5.41 8.59 2.41
C SER A 335 -6.64 9.12 1.68
N THR A 336 -6.41 9.91 0.62
CA THR A 336 -7.43 10.70 -0.08
C THR A 336 -8.58 9.86 -0.65
N GLY A 337 -8.32 8.57 -0.93
CA GLY A 337 -9.33 7.59 -1.37
C GLY A 337 -9.95 6.75 -0.25
N GLY A 338 -9.58 7.01 1.01
CA GLY A 338 -10.02 6.23 2.17
C GLY A 338 -9.02 5.16 2.63
N GLY A 339 -7.87 5.05 1.97
CA GLY A 339 -6.80 4.11 2.34
C GLY A 339 -7.26 2.66 2.40
N GLN A 340 -6.57 1.84 3.18
CA GLN A 340 -6.97 0.46 3.47
C GLN A 340 -7.95 0.37 4.66
N LEU A 341 -7.95 1.38 5.54
CA LEU A 341 -8.84 1.45 6.72
C LEU A 341 -10.32 1.61 6.35
N SER A 342 -10.62 2.15 5.17
CA SER A 342 -12.00 2.34 4.72
C SER A 342 -12.22 2.00 3.24
N GLY A 343 -11.21 2.18 2.39
CA GLY A 343 -11.26 1.85 0.96
C GLY A 343 -11.21 0.34 0.72
N GLY A 344 -10.44 -0.39 1.52
CA GLY A 344 -10.28 -1.83 1.41
C GLY A 344 -8.83 -2.28 1.25
N ARG A 345 -8.48 -3.41 1.85
CA ARG A 345 -7.11 -3.92 1.85
C ARG A 345 -6.71 -4.51 0.50
N LEU A 346 -5.87 -3.78 -0.25
CA LEU A 346 -5.18 -4.25 -1.46
C LEU A 346 -3.65 -4.14 -1.29
N HIS A 347 -3.20 -4.28 -0.05
CA HIS A 347 -1.80 -4.32 0.37
C HIS A 347 -0.95 -3.17 -0.19
N GLY A 348 -1.48 -1.93 -0.11
CA GLY A 348 -0.75 -0.70 -0.45
C GLY A 348 -0.72 -0.35 -1.93
N MET A 349 -1.02 -1.24 -2.86
CA MET A 349 -1.12 -0.87 -4.28
C MET A 349 -2.26 0.13 -4.56
N ILE A 350 -3.29 0.16 -3.70
CA ILE A 350 -4.35 1.18 -3.77
C ILE A 350 -3.77 2.60 -3.58
N HIS A 351 -2.70 2.74 -2.79
CA HIS A 351 -2.03 4.03 -2.57
C HIS A 351 -1.32 4.53 -3.82
N VAL A 352 -0.69 3.63 -4.60
CA VAL A 352 -0.07 3.98 -5.88
C VAL A 352 -1.14 4.48 -6.87
N VAL A 353 -2.24 3.73 -7.00
CA VAL A 353 -3.34 4.09 -7.91
C VAL A 353 -3.99 5.41 -7.51
N GLU A 354 -4.27 5.61 -6.21
CA GLU A 354 -4.83 6.86 -5.72
C GLU A 354 -3.89 8.05 -5.96
N ALA A 355 -2.58 7.89 -5.71
CA ALA A 355 -1.58 8.93 -5.98
C ALA A 355 -1.56 9.31 -7.46
N VAL A 356 -1.56 8.33 -8.37
CA VAL A 356 -1.60 8.56 -9.81
C VAL A 356 -2.87 9.31 -10.22
N GLN A 357 -4.03 8.90 -9.73
CA GLN A 357 -5.31 9.53 -10.04
C GLN A 357 -5.38 10.98 -9.51
N GLN A 358 -4.86 11.24 -8.32
CA GLN A 358 -4.77 12.58 -7.75
C GLN A 358 -3.86 13.49 -8.59
N LEU A 359 -2.68 13.01 -8.96
CA LEU A 359 -1.75 13.76 -9.81
C LEU A 359 -2.33 14.01 -11.21
N ARG A 360 -3.15 13.12 -11.74
CA ARG A 360 -3.86 13.28 -13.02
C ARG A 360 -5.10 14.19 -12.93
N GLY A 361 -5.55 14.55 -11.74
CA GLY A 361 -6.76 15.35 -11.57
C GLY A 361 -8.06 14.58 -11.83
N THR A 362 -8.08 13.24 -11.66
CA THR A 362 -9.20 12.38 -12.04
C THR A 362 -10.00 11.85 -10.84
N CYS A 363 -9.78 12.36 -9.64
CA CYS A 363 -10.40 11.87 -8.41
C CYS A 363 -11.81 12.41 -8.13
N GLY A 364 -12.34 13.30 -8.96
CA GLY A 364 -13.70 13.85 -8.80
C GLY A 364 -13.90 14.54 -7.45
N ALA A 365 -14.90 14.14 -6.69
CA ALA A 365 -15.27 14.78 -5.41
C ALA A 365 -14.14 14.72 -4.35
N ARG A 366 -13.23 13.76 -4.43
CA ARG A 366 -12.10 13.60 -3.51
C ARG A 366 -10.80 14.21 -4.03
N GLN A 367 -10.85 14.95 -5.16
CA GLN A 367 -9.68 15.59 -5.72
C GLN A 367 -9.13 16.65 -4.76
N VAL A 368 -7.84 16.55 -4.44
CA VAL A 368 -7.12 17.56 -3.68
C VAL A 368 -7.05 18.84 -4.49
N LYS A 369 -7.28 19.97 -3.84
CA LYS A 369 -7.21 21.29 -4.46
C LYS A 369 -5.76 21.72 -4.73
N GLY A 370 -5.56 22.67 -5.63
CA GLY A 370 -4.25 23.31 -5.83
C GLY A 370 -3.36 22.62 -6.86
N ASP A 371 -3.89 21.70 -7.69
CA ASP A 371 -3.15 21.05 -8.77
C ASP A 371 -1.89 20.29 -8.27
N PRO A 372 -2.03 19.23 -7.49
CA PRO A 372 -0.90 18.52 -6.88
C PRO A 372 0.07 17.98 -7.95
N ARG A 373 1.38 18.15 -7.71
CA ARG A 373 2.46 17.77 -8.60
C ARG A 373 3.34 16.66 -8.06
N VAL A 374 3.47 16.55 -6.75
CA VAL A 374 4.32 15.57 -6.08
C VAL A 374 3.52 14.74 -5.08
N ALA A 375 3.64 13.43 -5.21
CA ALA A 375 3.01 12.48 -4.30
C ALA A 375 4.07 11.57 -3.65
N ALA A 376 4.01 11.43 -2.33
CA ALA A 376 4.72 10.38 -1.61
C ALA A 376 3.82 9.17 -1.41
N VAL A 377 4.34 7.98 -1.73
CA VAL A 377 3.63 6.71 -1.53
C VAL A 377 4.49 5.79 -0.70
N SER A 378 3.90 5.09 0.27
CA SER A 378 4.65 4.18 1.13
C SER A 378 3.95 2.84 1.34
N ASN A 379 4.73 1.86 1.83
CA ASN A 379 4.25 0.51 2.11
C ASN A 379 5.09 -0.18 3.20
N GLY A 380 4.45 -1.03 4.01
CA GLY A 380 5.10 -1.61 5.17
C GLY A 380 5.35 -0.57 6.26
N GLY A 381 6.60 -0.39 6.68
CA GLY A 381 7.05 0.67 7.58
C GLY A 381 7.70 0.18 8.87
N GLY A 382 7.35 -1.02 9.34
CA GLY A 382 7.95 -1.64 10.52
C GLY A 382 9.29 -2.33 10.21
N PRO A 383 9.36 -3.68 10.24
CA PRO A 383 10.59 -4.42 9.91
C PRO A 383 11.02 -4.26 8.46
N ILE A 384 10.08 -4.16 7.55
CA ILE A 384 10.27 -3.96 6.11
C ILE A 384 9.56 -2.71 5.65
N ALA A 385 10.13 -1.99 4.71
CA ALA A 385 9.61 -0.72 4.21
C ALA A 385 9.84 -0.56 2.71
N GLY A 386 8.93 0.13 2.03
CA GLY A 386 9.08 0.56 0.66
C GLY A 386 8.43 1.92 0.46
N ALA A 387 9.06 2.79 -0.30
CA ALA A 387 8.53 4.10 -0.62
C ALA A 387 8.85 4.50 -2.05
N MET A 388 8.04 5.38 -2.61
CA MET A 388 8.28 6.02 -3.88
C MET A 388 7.78 7.46 -3.89
N LEU A 389 8.45 8.30 -4.65
CA LEU A 389 7.96 9.62 -5.03
C LEU A 389 7.50 9.58 -6.48
N LEU A 390 6.31 10.11 -6.69
CA LEU A 390 5.69 10.26 -8.00
C LEU A 390 5.57 11.75 -8.32
N ALA A 391 5.84 12.14 -9.54
CA ALA A 391 5.74 13.53 -9.98
C ALA A 391 5.02 13.63 -11.32
N ARG A 392 4.14 14.65 -11.44
CA ARG A 392 3.55 15.08 -12.70
C ARG A 392 4.32 16.30 -13.23
N GLU A 393 4.72 16.27 -14.49
CA GLU A 393 5.34 17.40 -15.20
C GLU A 393 4.33 18.49 -15.54
#